data_038c731f61f6878f4a72e57910261204
#
_entry.id   038c731f61f6878f4a72e57910261204
#
_cell.length_a   1.000
_cell.length_b   1.000
_cell.length_c   1.000
_cell.angle_alpha   90.00
_cell.angle_beta   90.00
_cell.angle_gamma   90.00
#
_symmetry.space_group_name_H-M   'P 1'
#
loop_
_entity.id
_entity.type
_entity.pdbx_description
1 polymer ?
#
loop_
_entity_poly.entity_id
_entity_poly.type
_entity_poly.pdbx_seq_one_letter_code
_entity_poly.pdbx_strand_id
1 'polypeptide(L)'
;MNILRGDVARLQRCTAIETGSDSNNDEAIPRSKPFKYTYEKEIVMYAYFKKLDYFSTECIYSPNAYRGHARAYIKDLEKIRPTSILDIIHSGEQLKFKDTVKDRLPSQGNCQRCGYISSMEVCKACLLLEGLNKGLPKLGVGKSSKVKSHMEGKSNMARETAQQKIETAKAEKKDLTF
;
A
#
# COMPACT_ATOMS: atom_id res chain seq x y z
N MET A 1 -9.99 -3.75 -9.04
CA MET A 1 -9.62 -2.53 -8.25
C MET A 1 -8.23 -2.01 -8.59
N ASN A 2 -7.16 -2.80 -8.50
CA ASN A 2 -5.80 -2.32 -8.77
C ASN A 2 -5.62 -1.87 -10.23
N ILE A 3 -6.21 -2.59 -11.19
CA ILE A 3 -6.24 -2.18 -12.61
C ILE A 3 -6.93 -0.82 -12.76
N LEU A 4 -8.11 -0.65 -12.17
CA LEU A 4 -8.88 0.61 -12.25
C LEU A 4 -8.16 1.80 -11.58
N ARG A 5 -7.24 1.54 -10.67
CA ARG A 5 -6.40 2.57 -10.02
C ARG A 5 -5.08 2.82 -10.72
N GLY A 6 -4.71 1.98 -11.69
CA GLY A 6 -3.38 2.01 -12.28
C GLY A 6 -2.25 1.63 -11.31
N ASP A 7 -2.57 0.89 -10.23
CA ASP A 7 -1.59 0.47 -9.22
C ASP A 7 -0.88 -0.81 -9.67
N VAL A 8 0.07 -0.63 -10.58
CA VAL A 8 0.83 -1.72 -11.22
C VAL A 8 1.67 -2.50 -10.20
N ALA A 9 2.31 -1.82 -9.26
CA ALA A 9 3.15 -2.44 -8.24
C ALA A 9 2.34 -3.40 -7.35
N ARG A 10 1.16 -2.97 -6.94
CA ARG A 10 0.26 -3.79 -6.14
C ARG A 10 -0.36 -4.91 -6.97
N LEU A 11 -0.67 -4.65 -8.24
CA LEU A 11 -1.20 -5.65 -9.15
C LEU A 11 -0.24 -6.82 -9.29
N GLN A 12 1.04 -6.57 -9.52
CA GLN A 12 2.08 -7.60 -9.63
C GLN A 12 2.16 -8.49 -8.38
N ARG A 13 2.11 -7.87 -7.19
CA ARG A 13 2.27 -8.60 -5.91
C ARG A 13 1.01 -9.31 -5.44
N CYS A 14 -0.19 -8.87 -5.83
CA CYS A 14 -1.44 -9.42 -5.29
C CYS A 14 -2.09 -10.51 -6.13
N THR A 15 -1.52 -10.88 -7.28
CA THR A 15 -2.09 -11.92 -8.16
C THR A 15 -1.78 -13.34 -7.71
N ALA A 16 -0.69 -13.57 -6.99
CA ALA A 16 -0.33 -14.88 -6.45
C ALA A 16 -1.32 -15.38 -5.38
N ILE A 17 -1.38 -16.70 -5.18
CA ILE A 17 -2.17 -17.33 -4.10
C ILE A 17 -1.63 -16.90 -2.75
N GLU A 18 -0.32 -16.89 -2.60
CA GLU A 18 0.37 -16.40 -1.41
C GLU A 18 1.04 -15.06 -1.71
N THR A 19 0.95 -14.14 -0.77
CA THR A 19 1.55 -12.81 -0.87
C THR A 19 2.22 -12.46 0.45
N GLY A 20 3.41 -11.83 0.37
CA GLY A 20 4.15 -11.39 1.55
C GLY A 20 5.33 -12.29 1.95
N SER A 21 5.57 -13.37 1.19
CA SER A 21 6.70 -14.29 1.40
C SER A 21 7.93 -13.87 0.55
N ASP A 22 8.14 -12.57 0.34
CA ASP A 22 9.36 -12.11 -0.35
C ASP A 22 10.57 -12.40 0.54
N SER A 23 11.53 -13.13 -0.02
CA SER A 23 12.74 -13.69 0.61
C SER A 23 13.65 -12.69 1.33
N ASN A 24 13.33 -11.40 1.30
CA ASN A 24 14.14 -10.35 1.90
C ASN A 24 13.59 -9.78 3.23
N ASN A 25 12.42 -10.26 3.70
CA ASN A 25 11.83 -9.82 4.96
C ASN A 25 11.14 -10.99 5.67
N ASP A 26 11.87 -11.69 6.51
CA ASP A 26 11.38 -12.79 7.36
C ASP A 26 10.29 -12.37 8.37
N GLU A 27 10.09 -11.06 8.55
CA GLU A 27 9.10 -10.51 9.48
C GLU A 27 7.70 -10.32 8.85
N ALA A 28 7.56 -10.46 7.53
CA ALA A 28 6.27 -10.26 6.87
C ALA A 28 5.39 -11.51 6.97
N ILE A 29 4.27 -11.40 7.69
CA ILE A 29 3.30 -12.48 7.78
C ILE A 29 2.71 -12.78 6.39
N PRO A 30 2.87 -14.00 5.86
CA PRO A 30 2.32 -14.37 4.57
C PRO A 30 0.78 -14.35 4.60
N ARG A 31 0.18 -13.95 3.49
CA ARG A 31 -1.27 -13.97 3.30
C ARG A 31 -1.62 -14.99 2.24
N SER A 32 -2.33 -16.03 2.63
CA SER A 32 -2.88 -17.03 1.70
C SER A 32 -4.32 -16.69 1.30
N LYS A 33 -4.70 -17.07 0.09
CA LYS A 33 -6.04 -16.90 -0.50
C LYS A 33 -6.59 -18.25 -0.94
N PRO A 34 -7.01 -19.11 -0.01
CA PRO A 34 -7.44 -20.47 -0.33
C PRO A 34 -8.67 -20.50 -1.25
N PHE A 35 -9.54 -19.50 -1.17
CA PHE A 35 -10.76 -19.40 -1.98
C PHE A 35 -10.60 -18.59 -3.27
N LYS A 36 -9.38 -18.45 -3.79
CA LYS A 36 -9.11 -17.62 -4.97
C LYS A 36 -9.92 -18.01 -6.21
N TYR A 37 -10.16 -19.31 -6.39
CA TYR A 37 -10.89 -19.87 -7.55
C TYR A 37 -12.31 -20.31 -7.22
N THR A 38 -12.81 -19.97 -6.04
CA THR A 38 -14.16 -20.31 -5.57
C THR A 38 -15.08 -19.11 -5.73
N TYR A 39 -16.26 -19.33 -6.29
CA TYR A 39 -17.27 -18.26 -6.40
C TYR A 39 -17.86 -17.90 -5.04
N GLU A 40 -18.16 -16.61 -4.83
CA GLU A 40 -18.81 -16.12 -3.60
C GLU A 40 -20.10 -16.90 -3.31
N LYS A 41 -20.88 -17.17 -4.36
CA LYS A 41 -22.14 -17.94 -4.25
C LYS A 41 -21.92 -19.37 -3.75
N GLU A 42 -20.87 -20.04 -4.18
CA GLU A 42 -20.53 -21.40 -3.74
C GLU A 42 -20.21 -21.43 -2.24
N ILE A 43 -19.45 -20.45 -1.76
CA ILE A 43 -19.12 -20.33 -0.33
C ILE A 43 -20.37 -20.13 0.51
N VAL A 44 -21.28 -19.23 0.07
CA VAL A 44 -22.52 -18.96 0.79
C VAL A 44 -23.42 -20.19 0.81
N MET A 45 -23.59 -20.88 -0.33
CA MET A 45 -24.41 -22.10 -0.42
C MET A 45 -23.81 -23.25 0.39
N TYR A 46 -22.48 -23.40 0.40
CA TYR A 46 -21.81 -24.39 1.24
C TYR A 46 -22.09 -24.13 2.73
N ALA A 47 -21.94 -22.88 3.18
CA ALA A 47 -22.23 -22.52 4.56
C ALA A 47 -23.69 -22.79 4.95
N TYR A 48 -24.62 -22.47 4.04
CA TYR A 48 -26.05 -22.72 4.23
C TYR A 48 -26.37 -24.22 4.36
N PHE A 49 -25.91 -25.06 3.44
CA PHE A 49 -26.19 -26.49 3.47
C PHE A 49 -25.50 -27.22 4.61
N LYS A 50 -24.32 -26.77 4.99
CA LYS A 50 -23.59 -27.31 6.16
C LYS A 50 -24.08 -26.76 7.49
N LYS A 51 -25.04 -25.82 7.46
CA LYS A 51 -25.58 -25.16 8.66
C LYS A 51 -24.47 -24.58 9.56
N LEU A 52 -23.45 -23.99 8.91
CA LEU A 52 -22.37 -23.33 9.62
C LEU A 52 -22.92 -22.06 10.29
N ASP A 53 -22.49 -21.82 11.51
CA ASP A 53 -22.78 -20.56 12.19
C ASP A 53 -21.90 -19.45 11.61
N TYR A 54 -22.50 -18.39 11.09
CA TYR A 54 -21.79 -17.24 10.55
C TYR A 54 -22.55 -15.95 10.79
N PHE A 55 -21.83 -14.88 10.98
CA PHE A 55 -22.37 -13.55 11.13
C PHE A 55 -22.19 -12.75 9.85
N SER A 56 -23.27 -12.20 9.32
CA SER A 56 -23.25 -11.35 8.13
C SER A 56 -23.77 -9.96 8.48
N THR A 57 -22.94 -8.95 8.27
CA THR A 57 -23.35 -7.55 8.41
C THR A 57 -22.72 -6.70 7.32
N GLU A 58 -23.44 -5.68 6.88
CA GLU A 58 -22.88 -4.68 5.97
C GLU A 58 -22.30 -3.50 6.77
N CYS A 59 -21.15 -3.02 6.31
CA CYS A 59 -20.55 -1.81 6.85
C CYS A 59 -21.41 -0.60 6.47
N ILE A 60 -21.73 0.26 7.42
CA ILE A 60 -22.52 1.51 7.20
C ILE A 60 -21.87 2.43 6.14
N TYR A 61 -20.58 2.32 5.90
CA TYR A 61 -19.84 3.07 4.87
C TYR A 61 -19.80 2.37 3.50
N SER A 62 -20.37 1.16 3.40
CA SER A 62 -20.33 0.34 2.17
C SER A 62 -21.08 0.97 0.99
N PRO A 63 -22.27 1.60 1.16
CA PRO A 63 -23.08 2.09 0.04
C PRO A 63 -22.36 3.09 -0.87
N ASN A 64 -21.50 3.92 -0.30
CA ASN A 64 -20.76 4.98 -1.03
C ASN A 64 -19.32 4.59 -1.40
N ALA A 65 -18.94 3.34 -1.18
CA ALA A 65 -17.59 2.90 -1.51
C ALA A 65 -17.45 2.61 -3.00
N TYR A 66 -16.40 3.19 -3.64
CA TYR A 66 -16.08 2.93 -5.05
C TYR A 66 -15.98 1.44 -5.40
N ARG A 67 -15.63 0.60 -4.43
CA ARG A 67 -15.59 -0.85 -4.56
C ARG A 67 -16.97 -1.46 -4.88
N GLY A 68 -18.06 -0.83 -4.45
CA GLY A 68 -19.42 -1.25 -4.74
C GLY A 68 -19.70 -1.29 -6.24
N HIS A 69 -19.32 -0.26 -6.98
CA HIS A 69 -19.48 -0.20 -8.43
C HIS A 69 -18.72 -1.31 -9.17
N ALA A 70 -17.46 -1.57 -8.76
CA ALA A 70 -16.68 -2.66 -9.33
C ALA A 70 -17.29 -4.04 -9.03
N ARG A 71 -17.85 -4.24 -7.84
CA ARG A 71 -18.57 -5.47 -7.46
C ARG A 71 -19.84 -5.66 -8.30
N ALA A 72 -20.64 -4.62 -8.47
CA ALA A 72 -21.86 -4.67 -9.29
C ALA A 72 -21.51 -5.04 -10.74
N TYR A 73 -20.52 -4.38 -11.32
CA TYR A 73 -20.06 -4.67 -12.67
C TYR A 73 -19.60 -6.13 -12.85
N ILE A 74 -18.84 -6.67 -11.90
CA ILE A 74 -18.39 -8.08 -11.96
C ILE A 74 -19.59 -9.03 -11.85
N LYS A 75 -20.58 -8.75 -10.99
CA LYS A 75 -21.80 -9.55 -10.86
C LYS A 75 -22.67 -9.52 -12.13
N ASP A 76 -22.70 -8.40 -12.83
CA ASP A 76 -23.41 -8.32 -14.11
C ASP A 76 -22.67 -9.07 -15.22
N LEU A 77 -21.36 -9.02 -15.26
CA LEU A 77 -20.54 -9.88 -16.15
C LEU A 77 -20.77 -11.38 -15.87
N GLU A 78 -20.84 -11.79 -14.60
CA GLU A 78 -21.08 -13.17 -14.20
C GLU A 78 -22.45 -13.68 -14.70
N LYS A 79 -23.48 -12.83 -14.70
CA LYS A 79 -24.82 -13.19 -15.25
C LYS A 79 -24.77 -13.46 -16.74
N ILE A 80 -23.97 -12.69 -17.50
CA ILE A 80 -23.85 -12.83 -18.94
C ILE A 80 -22.96 -14.04 -19.28
N ARG A 81 -21.82 -14.16 -18.61
CA ARG A 81 -20.85 -15.23 -18.83
C ARG A 81 -20.24 -15.64 -17.47
N PRO A 82 -20.65 -16.79 -16.92
CA PRO A 82 -20.22 -17.25 -15.59
C PRO A 82 -18.69 -17.39 -15.46
N THR A 83 -18.00 -17.80 -16.53
CA THR A 83 -16.53 -17.96 -16.54
C THR A 83 -15.74 -16.67 -16.48
N SER A 84 -16.39 -15.50 -16.67
CA SER A 84 -15.71 -14.19 -16.73
C SER A 84 -14.85 -13.90 -15.51
N ILE A 85 -15.28 -14.35 -14.32
CA ILE A 85 -14.53 -14.14 -13.09
C ILE A 85 -13.21 -14.92 -13.11
N LEU A 86 -13.24 -16.17 -13.52
CA LEU A 86 -12.03 -17.00 -13.65
C LEU A 86 -11.11 -16.46 -14.75
N ASP A 87 -11.67 -16.00 -15.87
CA ASP A 87 -10.90 -15.40 -16.96
C ASP A 87 -10.16 -14.13 -16.48
N ILE A 88 -10.80 -13.30 -15.64
CA ILE A 88 -10.17 -12.13 -15.03
C ILE A 88 -9.03 -12.54 -14.08
N ILE A 89 -9.22 -13.59 -13.29
CA ILE A 89 -8.19 -14.10 -12.37
C ILE A 89 -6.99 -14.61 -13.16
N HIS A 90 -7.20 -15.49 -14.15
CA HIS A 90 -6.15 -16.02 -15.00
C HIS A 90 -5.43 -14.94 -15.79
N SER A 91 -6.17 -13.98 -16.33
CA SER A 91 -5.60 -12.81 -17.01
C SER A 91 -4.68 -12.01 -16.07
N GLY A 92 -5.08 -11.83 -14.81
CA GLY A 92 -4.26 -11.18 -13.80
C GLY A 92 -2.98 -11.95 -13.48
N GLU A 93 -3.01 -13.28 -13.47
CA GLU A 93 -1.85 -14.14 -13.23
C GLU A 93 -0.85 -14.13 -14.39
N GLN A 94 -1.37 -14.05 -15.61
CA GLN A 94 -0.56 -14.02 -16.82
C GLN A 94 0.04 -12.65 -17.14
N LEU A 95 -0.33 -11.60 -16.39
CA LEU A 95 0.21 -10.26 -16.57
C LEU A 95 1.72 -10.22 -16.35
N LYS A 96 2.48 -10.05 -17.43
CA LYS A 96 3.92 -9.84 -17.40
C LYS A 96 4.24 -8.37 -17.58
N PHE A 97 5.02 -7.82 -16.65
CA PHE A 97 5.49 -6.44 -16.73
C PHE A 97 6.87 -6.40 -17.37
N LYS A 98 7.10 -5.43 -18.27
CA LYS A 98 8.43 -5.18 -18.84
C LYS A 98 9.39 -4.79 -17.72
N ASP A 99 10.66 -5.17 -17.85
CA ASP A 99 11.68 -4.89 -16.83
C ASP A 99 11.85 -3.39 -16.60
N THR A 100 11.78 -2.59 -17.65
CA THR A 100 11.77 -1.11 -17.56
C THR A 100 10.66 -0.54 -16.67
N VAL A 101 9.56 -1.25 -16.49
CA VAL A 101 8.47 -0.87 -15.60
C VAL A 101 8.76 -1.35 -14.19
N LYS A 102 9.33 -2.56 -14.04
CA LYS A 102 9.71 -3.13 -12.73
C LYS A 102 10.72 -2.24 -12.02
N ASP A 103 11.74 -1.72 -12.73
CA ASP A 103 12.77 -0.85 -12.19
C ASP A 103 12.22 0.48 -11.64
N ARG A 104 11.07 0.93 -12.16
CA ARG A 104 10.39 2.15 -11.70
C ARG A 104 9.39 1.91 -10.58
N LEU A 105 9.14 0.66 -10.22
CA LEU A 105 8.22 0.34 -9.13
C LEU A 105 8.88 0.62 -7.78
N PRO A 106 8.10 1.12 -6.79
CA PRO A 106 8.63 1.35 -5.46
C PRO A 106 9.10 0.02 -4.86
N SER A 107 10.36 -0.02 -4.46
CA SER A 107 10.93 -1.14 -3.71
C SER A 107 10.40 -1.18 -2.29
N GLN A 108 10.28 -2.36 -1.73
CA GLN A 108 9.92 -2.56 -0.34
C GLN A 108 11.16 -2.34 0.53
N GLY A 109 11.03 -1.51 1.55
CA GLY A 109 12.05 -1.24 2.55
C GLY A 109 11.40 -1.06 3.93
N ASN A 110 12.14 -0.56 4.90
CA ASN A 110 11.65 -0.32 6.25
C ASN A 110 11.60 1.17 6.56
N CYS A 111 10.60 1.56 7.34
CA CYS A 111 10.43 2.94 7.79
C CYS A 111 11.57 3.32 8.75
N GLN A 112 12.24 4.45 8.50
CA GLN A 112 13.34 4.94 9.36
C GLN A 112 12.90 5.30 10.79
N ARG A 113 11.59 5.54 11.02
CA ARG A 113 11.07 5.93 12.34
C ARG A 113 10.55 4.78 13.18
N CYS A 114 9.73 3.89 12.58
CA CYS A 114 9.07 2.82 13.32
C CYS A 114 9.54 1.41 12.92
N GLY A 115 10.46 1.29 11.96
CA GLY A 115 10.96 0.00 11.47
C GLY A 115 9.97 -0.81 10.64
N TYR A 116 8.70 -0.38 10.53
CA TYR A 116 7.68 -1.14 9.83
C TYR A 116 7.88 -1.09 8.30
N ILE A 117 7.43 -2.14 7.62
CA ILE A 117 7.54 -2.28 6.17
C ILE A 117 6.90 -1.08 5.45
N SER A 118 7.67 -0.43 4.59
CA SER A 118 7.23 0.73 3.81
C SER A 118 7.96 0.79 2.48
N SER A 119 7.31 1.36 1.46
CA SER A 119 7.95 1.69 0.18
C SER A 119 8.50 3.11 0.14
N MET A 120 8.50 3.81 1.26
CA MET A 120 9.03 5.17 1.44
C MET A 120 9.91 5.20 2.67
N GLU A 121 10.83 6.17 2.75
CA GLU A 121 11.71 6.36 3.90
C GLU A 121 10.94 6.49 5.23
N VAL A 122 9.81 7.18 5.22
CA VAL A 122 8.90 7.27 6.36
C VAL A 122 7.53 6.74 5.95
N CYS A 123 6.98 5.80 6.71
CA CYS A 123 5.69 5.19 6.40
C CYS A 123 4.53 6.21 6.54
N LYS A 124 3.43 5.94 5.83
CA LYS A 124 2.25 6.81 5.87
C LYS A 124 1.64 6.95 7.26
N ALA A 125 1.75 5.94 8.12
CA ALA A 125 1.27 6.00 9.49
C ALA A 125 2.06 7.03 10.31
N CYS A 126 3.39 7.02 10.23
CA CYS A 126 4.24 7.99 10.89
C CYS A 126 3.99 9.43 10.37
N LEU A 127 3.78 9.60 9.07
CA LEU A 127 3.42 10.88 8.47
C LEU A 127 2.04 11.38 8.94
N LEU A 128 1.07 10.49 9.04
CA LEU A 128 -0.26 10.82 9.54
C LEU A 128 -0.21 11.26 11.00
N LEU A 129 0.49 10.52 11.85
CA LEU A 129 0.68 10.88 13.25
C LEU A 129 1.37 12.23 13.40
N GLU A 130 2.41 12.49 12.61
CA GLU A 130 3.06 13.81 12.60
C GLU A 130 2.10 14.92 12.16
N GLY A 131 1.28 14.64 11.15
CA GLY A 131 0.27 15.60 10.68
C GLY A 131 -0.78 15.92 11.74
N LEU A 132 -1.27 14.92 12.45
CA LEU A 132 -2.23 15.10 13.54
C LEU A 132 -1.63 15.89 14.70
N ASN A 133 -0.41 15.56 15.11
CA ASN A 133 0.30 16.27 16.17
C ASN A 133 0.60 17.74 15.83
N LYS A 134 0.74 18.08 14.54
CA LYS A 134 0.97 19.46 14.07
C LYS A 134 -0.30 20.19 13.64
N GLY A 135 -1.48 19.62 13.84
CA GLY A 135 -2.73 20.19 13.38
C GLY A 135 -2.91 20.20 11.85
N LEU A 136 -2.15 19.36 11.12
CA LEU A 136 -2.20 19.22 9.66
C LEU A 136 -2.84 17.88 9.26
N PRO A 137 -4.16 17.71 9.42
CA PRO A 137 -4.82 16.39 9.30
C PRO A 137 -4.72 15.77 7.90
N LYS A 138 -4.41 16.55 6.87
CA LYS A 138 -4.24 16.06 5.49
C LYS A 138 -2.82 15.59 5.17
N LEU A 139 -1.87 15.78 6.08
CA LEU A 139 -0.51 15.29 5.90
C LEU A 139 -0.50 13.77 5.95
N GLY A 140 0.09 13.11 4.96
CA GLY A 140 0.10 11.65 4.86
C GLY A 140 -1.13 11.02 4.17
N VAL A 141 -2.24 11.75 4.02
CA VAL A 141 -3.45 11.29 3.30
C VAL A 141 -3.46 11.78 1.84
N GLY A 142 -2.68 12.81 1.52
CA GLY A 142 -2.60 13.39 0.18
C GLY A 142 -1.83 12.55 -0.84
N LYS A 143 -1.77 13.04 -2.09
CA LYS A 143 -0.96 12.44 -3.17
C LYS A 143 0.52 12.42 -2.77
N SER A 144 1.26 11.39 -3.19
CA SER A 144 2.67 11.17 -2.84
C SER A 144 3.60 12.36 -3.14
N SER A 145 3.29 13.18 -4.16
CA SER A 145 4.04 14.41 -4.50
C SER A 145 4.04 15.45 -3.38
N LYS A 146 2.91 15.65 -2.67
CA LYS A 146 2.83 16.60 -1.54
C LYS A 146 3.59 16.11 -0.31
N VAL A 147 3.63 14.79 -0.10
CA VAL A 147 4.40 14.18 0.97
C VAL A 147 5.89 14.31 0.68
N LYS A 148 6.29 14.09 -0.58
CA LYS A 148 7.69 14.18 -1.02
C LYS A 148 8.23 15.62 -0.86
N SER A 149 7.50 16.64 -1.30
CA SER A 149 7.90 18.04 -1.14
C SER A 149 8.02 18.46 0.33
N HIS A 150 7.15 17.95 1.22
CA HIS A 150 7.25 18.22 2.65
C HIS A 150 8.48 17.56 3.28
N MET A 151 8.85 16.36 2.83
CA MET A 151 10.05 15.65 3.29
C MET A 151 11.34 16.31 2.80
N GLU A 152 11.38 16.75 1.54
CA GLU A 152 12.51 17.46 0.94
C GLU A 152 12.77 18.80 1.65
N GLY A 153 11.72 19.58 1.97
CA GLY A 153 11.82 20.79 2.73
C GLY A 153 12.45 20.58 4.12
N LYS A 154 12.11 19.48 4.82
CA LYS A 154 12.71 19.15 6.12
C LYS A 154 14.16 18.70 6.04
N SER A 155 14.51 17.95 4.99
CA SER A 155 15.90 17.50 4.80
C SER A 155 16.82 18.67 4.50
N ASN A 156 16.35 19.67 3.77
CA ASN A 156 17.11 20.88 3.49
C ASN A 156 17.30 21.75 4.74
N MET A 157 16.24 21.99 5.54
CA MET A 157 16.39 22.69 6.82
C MET A 157 17.31 21.97 7.81
N ALA A 158 17.28 20.63 7.85
CA ALA A 158 18.17 19.86 8.71
C ALA A 158 19.65 19.93 8.23
N ARG A 159 19.87 20.01 6.93
CA ARG A 159 21.21 20.19 6.34
C ARG A 159 21.74 21.59 6.60
N GLU A 160 20.94 22.62 6.43
CA GLU A 160 21.29 24.02 6.72
C GLU A 160 21.62 24.23 8.19
N THR A 161 20.83 23.68 9.12
CA THR A 161 21.13 23.74 10.55
C THR A 161 22.37 22.95 10.95
N ALA A 162 22.67 21.83 10.28
CA ALA A 162 23.90 21.09 10.50
C ALA A 162 25.13 21.83 9.96
N GLN A 163 25.02 22.48 8.81
CA GLN A 163 26.09 23.30 8.23
C GLN A 163 26.38 24.53 9.10
N GLN A 164 25.37 25.24 9.60
CA GLN A 164 25.54 26.35 10.53
C GLN A 164 26.25 25.93 11.81
N LYS A 165 25.92 24.77 12.39
CA LYS A 165 26.61 24.24 13.57
C LYS A 165 28.09 23.91 13.31
N ILE A 166 28.42 23.44 12.10
CA ILE A 166 29.81 23.16 11.71
C ILE A 166 30.58 24.46 11.50
N GLU A 167 29.95 25.48 10.94
CA GLU A 167 30.59 26.80 10.72
C GLU A 167 30.83 27.51 12.04
N THR A 168 29.86 27.50 12.97
CA THR A 168 30.06 28.06 14.32
C THR A 168 31.17 27.34 15.10
N ALA A 169 31.21 26.01 15.05
CA ALA A 169 32.25 25.23 15.70
C ALA A 169 33.65 25.44 15.06
N LYS A 170 33.74 25.79 13.78
CA LYS A 170 34.98 26.16 13.12
C LYS A 170 35.45 27.57 13.46
N ALA A 171 34.49 28.51 13.66
CA ALA A 171 34.81 29.85 14.09
C ALA A 171 35.35 29.87 15.53
N GLU A 172 34.69 29.15 16.46
CA GLU A 172 35.15 29.02 17.85
C GLU A 172 36.56 28.39 17.98
N LYS A 173 36.93 27.45 17.09
CA LYS A 173 38.26 26.85 17.06
C LYS A 173 39.35 27.80 16.52
N LYS A 174 38.96 28.80 15.75
CA LYS A 174 39.88 29.76 15.16
C LYS A 174 40.26 30.86 16.15
N ASP A 175 39.38 31.18 17.12
CA ASP A 175 39.63 32.14 18.18
C ASP A 175 40.41 31.56 19.37
N LEU A 176 40.64 30.24 19.40
CA LEU A 176 41.44 29.57 20.46
C LEU A 176 42.91 29.29 20.07
N THR A 177 43.33 29.77 18.92
CA THR A 177 44.75 29.66 18.47
C THR A 177 45.39 31.05 18.39
N PHE A 178 45.58 31.68 19.54
CA PHE A 178 46.53 32.75 19.79
C PHE A 178 47.29 32.49 21.09
#